data_df7df642c4bdbe32b5a190272fd90dbf
#
_entry.id   df7df642c4bdbe32b5a190272fd90dbf
#
_cell.length_a   1.000
_cell.length_b   1.000
_cell.length_c   1.000
_cell.angle_alpha   90.00
_cell.angle_beta   90.00
_cell.angle_gamma   90.00
#
_symmetry.space_group_name_H-M   'P 1'
#
loop_
_entity.id
_entity.type
_entity.pdbx_description
1 polymer ?
#
loop_
_entity_poly.entity_id
_entity_poly.type
_entity_poly.pdbx_seq_one_letter_code
_entity_poly.pdbx_strand_id
1 'polypeptide(L)'
;PPMFGPTFANLGQLEKENTIIISEGDHLGKIFFKDIYSSLRLHICEYTFEEHDKVVAYSLGIPFASTMVFAATMKHQDAPGTTFKRHMKIARGLLSEDDYLLTEILFNPRTPHQIARIQEELDILQEIIKNKDSERMKEYLTKIRKNIE
;
A
#
# COMPACT_ATOMS: atom_id res chain seq x y z
N PRO A 1 10.06 12.25 1.47
CA PRO A 1 8.62 12.47 1.69
C PRO A 1 8.08 11.65 2.85
N PRO A 2 7.05 12.10 3.56
CA PRO A 2 6.29 11.27 4.49
C PRO A 2 5.68 10.07 3.77
N MET A 3 5.66 8.91 4.45
CA MET A 3 5.06 7.67 3.92
C MET A 3 3.66 7.43 4.49
N PHE A 4 3.00 8.49 4.91
CA PHE A 4 1.65 8.49 5.45
C PHE A 4 0.84 9.66 4.88
N GLY A 5 -0.40 9.37 4.52
CA GLY A 5 -1.37 10.40 4.12
C GLY A 5 -2.20 10.86 5.33
N PRO A 6 -2.86 12.00 5.25
CA PRO A 6 -3.64 12.57 6.36
C PRO A 6 -4.79 11.65 6.81
N THR A 7 -5.35 10.87 5.89
CA THR A 7 -6.52 10.00 6.14
C THR A 7 -6.24 8.88 7.14
N PHE A 8 -5.03 8.29 7.11
CA PHE A 8 -4.67 7.14 7.95
C PHE A 8 -3.51 7.41 8.91
N ALA A 9 -2.93 8.60 8.90
CA ALA A 9 -1.84 8.97 9.79
C ALA A 9 -2.26 8.89 11.26
N ASN A 10 -1.40 8.28 12.08
CA ASN A 10 -1.58 8.28 13.52
C ASN A 10 -0.91 9.53 14.13
N LEU A 11 -1.59 10.67 14.05
CA LEU A 11 -1.08 11.95 14.53
C LEU A 11 -0.77 11.97 16.02
N GLY A 12 -1.37 11.06 16.81
CA GLY A 12 -1.09 10.92 18.25
C GLY A 12 0.17 10.08 18.56
N GLN A 13 0.75 9.40 17.56
CA GLN A 13 1.90 8.51 17.71
C GLN A 13 2.81 8.59 16.48
N LEU A 14 3.30 9.78 16.17
CA LEU A 14 4.15 10.03 14.99
C LEU A 14 5.43 9.19 14.97
N GLU A 15 5.90 8.75 16.13
CA GLU A 15 7.04 7.83 16.24
C GLU A 15 6.82 6.44 15.60
N LYS A 16 5.59 6.12 15.23
CA LYS A 16 5.23 4.90 14.48
C LYS A 16 5.15 5.13 12.98
N GLU A 17 5.23 6.38 12.54
CA GLU A 17 5.15 6.74 11.13
C GLU A 17 6.54 6.83 10.50
N ASN A 18 6.61 6.50 9.22
CA ASN A 18 7.85 6.48 8.45
C ASN A 18 7.94 7.70 7.53
N THR A 19 9.16 8.17 7.31
CA THR A 19 9.47 9.17 6.29
C THR A 19 10.74 8.79 5.52
N ILE A 20 10.83 9.23 4.28
CA ILE A 20 11.98 8.97 3.42
C ILE A 20 12.70 10.30 3.14
N ILE A 21 14.01 10.27 3.26
CA ILE A 21 14.92 11.30 2.77
C ILE A 21 15.65 10.74 1.55
N ILE A 22 15.58 11.47 0.43
CA ILE A 22 16.31 11.07 -0.78
C ILE A 22 17.79 11.42 -0.62
N SER A 23 18.65 10.41 -0.69
CA SER A 23 20.10 10.55 -0.49
C SER A 23 20.79 11.38 -1.58
N GLU A 24 20.22 11.40 -2.79
CA GLU A 24 20.71 12.10 -3.98
C GLU A 24 20.22 13.56 -4.09
N GLY A 25 19.37 14.00 -3.15
CA GLY A 25 18.83 15.36 -3.15
C GLY A 25 19.80 16.43 -2.65
N ASP A 26 19.31 17.68 -2.62
CA ASP A 26 20.06 18.83 -2.10
C ASP A 26 20.53 18.61 -0.65
N HIS A 27 21.80 18.90 -0.38
CA HIS A 27 22.42 18.66 0.91
C HIS A 27 21.77 19.49 2.04
N LEU A 28 21.52 20.78 1.81
CA LEU A 28 20.91 21.65 2.81
C LEU A 28 19.46 21.29 3.06
N GLY A 29 18.72 20.96 2.00
CA GLY A 29 17.34 20.46 2.11
C GLY A 29 17.27 19.15 2.90
N LYS A 30 18.21 18.22 2.70
CA LYS A 30 18.28 16.98 3.49
C LYS A 30 18.48 17.26 4.98
N ILE A 31 19.42 18.12 5.35
CA ILE A 31 19.67 18.49 6.75
C ILE A 31 18.40 19.09 7.36
N PHE A 32 17.82 20.07 6.69
CA PHE A 32 16.62 20.75 7.15
C PHE A 32 15.45 19.79 7.41
N PHE A 33 15.14 18.91 6.47
CA PHE A 33 14.05 17.95 6.64
C PHE A 33 14.38 16.86 7.66
N LYS A 34 15.64 16.42 7.77
CA LYS A 34 16.06 15.50 8.83
C LYS A 34 15.83 16.08 10.22
N ASP A 35 16.18 17.35 10.42
CA ASP A 35 15.97 18.02 11.69
C ASP A 35 14.48 18.12 12.05
N ILE A 36 13.64 18.51 11.08
CA ILE A 36 12.18 18.55 11.28
C ILE A 36 11.63 17.16 11.63
N TYR A 37 11.94 16.15 10.84
CA TYR A 37 11.40 14.80 11.05
C TYR A 37 11.91 14.16 12.34
N SER A 38 13.16 14.43 12.72
CA SER A 38 13.72 14.01 14.01
C SER A 38 13.04 14.69 15.19
N SER A 39 12.73 15.99 15.08
CA SER A 39 12.00 16.72 16.13
C SER A 39 10.58 16.18 16.34
N LEU A 40 9.96 15.66 15.28
CA LEU A 40 8.66 14.99 15.28
C LEU A 40 8.75 13.50 15.67
N ARG A 41 9.95 12.99 15.92
CA ARG A 41 10.25 11.59 16.26
C ARG A 41 9.82 10.57 15.18
N LEU A 42 9.70 11.00 13.91
CA LEU A 42 9.42 10.12 12.79
C LEU A 42 10.57 9.14 12.57
N HIS A 43 10.23 7.94 12.13
CA HIS A 43 11.25 6.98 11.67
C HIS A 43 11.76 7.39 10.29
N ILE A 44 13.07 7.73 10.19
CA ILE A 44 13.69 8.25 8.97
C ILE A 44 14.41 7.13 8.25
N CYS A 45 14.04 6.87 6.99
CA CYS A 45 14.76 6.01 6.06
C CYS A 45 15.46 6.88 5.01
N GLU A 46 16.69 6.52 4.63
CA GLU A 46 17.42 7.18 3.53
C GLU A 46 17.44 6.26 2.32
N TYR A 47 16.93 6.74 1.19
CA TYR A 47 16.88 5.99 -0.07
C TYR A 47 17.38 6.83 -1.24
N THR A 48 17.93 6.16 -2.23
CA THR A 48 18.09 6.73 -3.58
C THR A 48 16.71 6.94 -4.23
N PHE A 49 16.64 7.68 -5.35
CA PHE A 49 15.39 7.78 -6.12
C PHE A 49 14.89 6.42 -6.56
N GLU A 50 15.80 5.54 -7.00
CA GLU A 50 15.42 4.20 -7.46
C GLU A 50 14.84 3.33 -6.33
N GLU A 51 15.44 3.37 -5.15
CA GLU A 51 14.95 2.64 -3.96
C GLU A 51 13.61 3.21 -3.51
N HIS A 52 13.44 4.53 -3.51
CA HIS A 52 12.17 5.19 -3.22
C HIS A 52 11.07 4.69 -4.17
N ASP A 53 11.32 4.68 -5.48
CA ASP A 53 10.33 4.24 -6.46
C ASP A 53 9.97 2.76 -6.29
N LYS A 54 10.94 1.91 -5.96
CA LYS A 54 10.68 0.49 -5.61
C LYS A 54 9.77 0.36 -4.40
N VAL A 55 10.07 1.11 -3.34
CA VAL A 55 9.29 1.07 -2.10
C VAL A 55 7.88 1.61 -2.31
N VAL A 56 7.72 2.72 -3.01
CA VAL A 56 6.41 3.31 -3.32
C VAL A 56 5.56 2.38 -4.17
N ALA A 57 6.12 1.81 -5.24
CA ALA A 57 5.40 0.85 -6.08
C ALA A 57 4.93 -0.38 -5.30
N TYR A 58 5.70 -0.84 -4.32
CA TYR A 58 5.35 -1.98 -3.48
C TYR A 58 4.37 -1.59 -2.37
N SER A 59 4.73 -0.61 -1.53
CA SER A 59 3.99 -0.29 -0.30
C SER A 59 2.71 0.53 -0.52
N LEU A 60 2.63 1.26 -1.62
CA LEU A 60 1.43 2.03 -2.00
C LEU A 60 0.77 1.44 -3.26
N GLY A 61 1.54 1.08 -4.27
CA GLY A 61 0.98 0.55 -5.52
C GLY A 61 0.14 -0.72 -5.32
N ILE A 62 0.61 -1.68 -4.52
CA ILE A 62 -0.13 -2.93 -4.23
C ILE A 62 -1.44 -2.64 -3.49
N PRO A 63 -1.45 -1.98 -2.31
CA PRO A 63 -2.70 -1.72 -1.60
C PRO A 63 -3.66 -0.79 -2.37
N PHE A 64 -3.16 0.22 -3.09
CA PHE A 64 -3.98 1.11 -3.89
C PHE A 64 -4.68 0.36 -5.02
N ALA A 65 -3.93 -0.39 -5.83
CA ALA A 65 -4.48 -1.17 -6.92
C ALA A 65 -5.50 -2.21 -6.43
N SER A 66 -5.18 -2.94 -5.37
CA SER A 66 -6.07 -3.95 -4.79
C SER A 66 -7.37 -3.32 -4.28
N THR A 67 -7.28 -2.16 -3.62
CA THR A 67 -8.43 -1.42 -3.11
C THR A 67 -9.29 -0.85 -4.24
N MET A 68 -8.68 -0.32 -5.29
CA MET A 68 -9.40 0.19 -6.47
C MET A 68 -10.13 -0.92 -7.22
N VAL A 69 -9.49 -2.08 -7.41
CA VAL A 69 -10.14 -3.26 -8.03
C VAL A 69 -11.31 -3.74 -7.18
N PHE A 70 -11.14 -3.82 -5.85
CA PHE A 70 -12.24 -4.09 -4.94
C PHE A 70 -13.39 -3.09 -5.12
N ALA A 71 -13.10 -1.79 -5.09
CA ALA A 71 -14.12 -0.75 -5.23
C ALA A 71 -14.82 -0.79 -6.61
N ALA A 72 -14.08 -1.08 -7.68
CA ALA A 72 -14.63 -1.19 -9.03
C ALA A 72 -15.54 -2.41 -9.23
N THR A 73 -15.31 -3.49 -8.48
CA THR A 73 -16.10 -4.73 -8.58
C THR A 73 -17.29 -4.76 -7.65
N MET A 74 -17.29 -3.93 -6.60
CA MET A 74 -18.36 -3.96 -5.60
C MET A 74 -19.67 -3.38 -6.11
N LYS A 75 -20.79 -3.88 -5.55
CA LYS A 75 -22.14 -3.37 -5.76
C LYS A 75 -22.79 -3.09 -4.42
N HIS A 76 -23.85 -2.28 -4.43
CA HIS A 76 -24.65 -2.01 -3.23
C HIS A 76 -25.09 -3.32 -2.56
N GLN A 77 -25.00 -3.36 -1.22
CA GLN A 77 -25.42 -4.47 -0.40
C GLN A 77 -26.35 -3.97 0.71
N ASP A 78 -27.54 -4.54 0.80
CA ASP A 78 -28.51 -4.18 1.86
C ASP A 78 -28.07 -4.68 3.25
N ALA A 79 -27.41 -5.83 3.31
CA ALA A 79 -26.93 -6.44 4.54
C ALA A 79 -25.42 -6.79 4.48
N PRO A 80 -24.52 -5.79 4.40
CA PRO A 80 -23.11 -6.06 4.28
C PRO A 80 -22.51 -6.63 5.57
N GLY A 81 -21.70 -7.70 5.43
CA GLY A 81 -20.95 -8.30 6.54
C GLY A 81 -19.83 -7.38 7.05
N THR A 82 -19.29 -7.70 8.23
CA THR A 82 -18.28 -6.88 8.92
C THR A 82 -17.01 -6.68 8.08
N THR A 83 -16.51 -7.73 7.44
CA THR A 83 -15.31 -7.67 6.58
C THR A 83 -15.55 -6.73 5.41
N PHE A 84 -16.70 -6.85 4.73
CA PHE A 84 -17.07 -5.96 3.64
C PHE A 84 -17.11 -4.48 4.09
N LYS A 85 -17.72 -4.19 5.25
CA LYS A 85 -17.76 -2.82 5.81
C LYS A 85 -16.35 -2.26 6.08
N ARG A 86 -15.42 -3.09 6.56
CA ARG A 86 -14.01 -2.67 6.78
C ARG A 86 -13.30 -2.34 5.47
N HIS A 87 -13.44 -3.18 4.44
CA HIS A 87 -12.88 -2.90 3.11
C HIS A 87 -13.49 -1.64 2.49
N MET A 88 -14.79 -1.43 2.65
CA MET A 88 -15.47 -0.20 2.25
C MET A 88 -14.90 1.04 2.91
N LYS A 89 -14.59 0.97 4.22
CA LYS A 89 -13.98 2.09 4.94
C LYS A 89 -12.61 2.43 4.36
N ILE A 90 -11.79 1.43 4.07
CA ILE A 90 -10.47 1.60 3.43
C ILE A 90 -10.64 2.22 2.04
N ALA A 91 -11.54 1.67 1.22
CA ALA A 91 -11.80 2.18 -0.13
C ALA A 91 -12.28 3.63 -0.13
N ARG A 92 -13.19 4.01 0.77
CA ARG A 92 -13.63 5.41 0.90
C ARG A 92 -12.51 6.34 1.32
N GLY A 93 -11.66 5.92 2.27
CA GLY A 93 -10.51 6.70 2.67
C GLY A 93 -9.54 6.93 1.50
N LEU A 94 -9.18 5.86 0.79
CA LEU A 94 -8.29 5.96 -0.38
C LEU A 94 -8.88 6.86 -1.47
N LEU A 95 -10.15 6.65 -1.84
CA LEU A 95 -10.81 7.38 -2.93
C LEU A 95 -11.25 8.81 -2.53
N SER A 96 -11.00 9.24 -1.30
CA SER A 96 -11.14 10.64 -0.88
C SER A 96 -9.86 11.46 -1.08
N GLU A 97 -8.75 10.81 -1.42
CA GLU A 97 -7.51 11.50 -1.77
C GLU A 97 -7.63 12.19 -3.13
N ASP A 98 -6.74 13.14 -3.40
CA ASP A 98 -6.71 13.88 -4.65
C ASP A 98 -6.38 12.97 -5.85
N ASP A 99 -7.11 13.12 -6.95
CA ASP A 99 -6.94 12.31 -8.16
C ASP A 99 -5.52 12.40 -8.74
N TYR A 100 -4.89 13.56 -8.66
CA TYR A 100 -3.52 13.75 -9.12
C TYR A 100 -2.55 12.92 -8.27
N LEU A 101 -2.67 12.95 -6.95
CA LEU A 101 -1.85 12.16 -6.03
C LEU A 101 -2.00 10.66 -6.31
N LEU A 102 -3.22 10.16 -6.45
CA LEU A 102 -3.49 8.75 -6.76
C LEU A 102 -2.88 8.36 -8.11
N THR A 103 -2.98 9.22 -9.09
CA THR A 103 -2.44 9.01 -10.45
C THR A 103 -0.91 8.94 -10.41
N GLU A 104 -0.24 9.90 -9.77
CA GLU A 104 1.23 9.93 -9.67
C GLU A 104 1.80 8.68 -8.96
N ILE A 105 1.15 8.24 -7.89
CA ILE A 105 1.55 7.01 -7.17
C ILE A 105 1.40 5.78 -8.06
N LEU A 106 0.28 5.66 -8.77
CA LEU A 106 -0.01 4.48 -9.60
C LEU A 106 0.77 4.48 -10.92
N PHE A 107 1.15 5.66 -11.43
CA PHE A 107 1.96 5.79 -12.65
C PHE A 107 3.46 5.62 -12.39
N ASN A 108 3.87 5.31 -11.16
CA ASN A 108 5.24 4.90 -10.88
C ASN A 108 5.65 3.80 -11.88
N PRO A 109 6.81 3.91 -12.54
CA PRO A 109 7.23 3.00 -13.60
C PRO A 109 7.37 1.53 -13.16
N ARG A 110 7.44 1.27 -11.86
CA ARG A 110 7.51 -0.08 -11.28
C ARG A 110 6.16 -0.66 -10.86
N THR A 111 5.10 0.14 -10.83
CA THR A 111 3.74 -0.32 -10.47
C THR A 111 3.21 -1.40 -11.41
N PRO A 112 3.39 -1.34 -12.75
CA PRO A 112 2.91 -2.41 -13.63
C PRO A 112 3.44 -3.80 -13.27
N HIS A 113 4.68 -3.90 -12.80
CA HIS A 113 5.25 -5.16 -12.33
C HIS A 113 4.53 -5.67 -11.06
N GLN A 114 4.15 -4.78 -10.13
CA GLN A 114 3.39 -5.17 -8.94
C GLN A 114 1.96 -5.61 -9.30
N ILE A 115 1.33 -4.94 -10.27
CA ILE A 115 0.01 -5.33 -10.78
C ILE A 115 0.05 -6.73 -11.40
N ALA A 116 1.08 -7.03 -12.20
CA ALA A 116 1.24 -8.37 -12.78
C ALA A 116 1.35 -9.45 -11.70
N ARG A 117 2.09 -9.20 -10.61
CA ARG A 117 2.18 -10.13 -9.47
C ARG A 117 0.84 -10.34 -8.75
N ILE A 118 0.04 -9.28 -8.59
CA ILE A 118 -1.30 -9.39 -8.01
C ILE A 118 -2.16 -10.28 -8.91
N GLN A 119 -2.07 -10.10 -10.21
CA GLN A 119 -2.84 -10.89 -11.18
C GLN A 119 -2.44 -12.37 -11.16
N GLU A 120 -1.14 -12.68 -11.10
CA GLU A 120 -0.65 -14.05 -10.95
C GLU A 120 -1.20 -14.74 -9.69
N GLU A 121 -1.15 -14.05 -8.53
CA GLU A 121 -1.70 -14.61 -7.28
C GLU A 121 -3.23 -14.74 -7.32
N LEU A 122 -3.93 -13.84 -8.02
CA LEU A 122 -5.37 -13.95 -8.22
C LEU A 122 -5.74 -15.13 -9.11
N ASP A 123 -4.99 -15.39 -10.18
CA ASP A 123 -5.18 -16.53 -11.08
C ASP A 123 -4.97 -17.86 -10.34
N ILE A 124 -3.92 -17.94 -9.51
CA ILE A 124 -3.66 -19.10 -8.63
C ILE A 124 -4.83 -19.34 -7.69
N LEU A 125 -5.28 -18.31 -7.00
CA LEU A 125 -6.42 -18.41 -6.08
C LEU A 125 -7.70 -18.82 -6.78
N GLN A 126 -7.97 -18.26 -7.97
CA GLN A 126 -9.14 -18.58 -8.78
C GLN A 126 -9.11 -20.07 -9.20
N GLU A 127 -7.96 -20.59 -9.61
CA GLU A 127 -7.80 -22.00 -9.97
C GLU A 127 -8.09 -22.93 -8.79
N ILE A 128 -7.52 -22.63 -7.60
CA ILE A 128 -7.76 -23.40 -6.38
C ILE A 128 -9.25 -23.44 -6.03
N ILE A 129 -9.93 -22.27 -6.09
CA ILE A 129 -11.36 -22.15 -5.79
C ILE A 129 -12.21 -22.93 -6.82
N LYS A 130 -11.91 -22.78 -8.12
CA LYS A 130 -12.63 -23.45 -9.20
C LYS A 130 -12.56 -24.97 -9.08
N ASN A 131 -11.40 -25.49 -8.72
CA ASN A 131 -11.15 -26.93 -8.56
C ASN A 131 -11.56 -27.45 -7.16
N LYS A 132 -11.95 -26.58 -6.23
CA LYS A 132 -12.25 -26.92 -4.83
C LYS A 132 -11.11 -27.71 -4.15
N ASP A 133 -9.87 -27.38 -4.52
CA ASP A 133 -8.67 -28.09 -4.06
C ASP A 133 -8.31 -27.67 -2.63
N SER A 134 -8.77 -28.46 -1.66
CA SER A 134 -8.59 -28.16 -0.23
C SER A 134 -7.13 -28.25 0.21
N GLU A 135 -6.33 -29.13 -0.37
CA GLU A 135 -4.93 -29.27 0.04
C GLU A 135 -4.10 -28.10 -0.48
N ARG A 136 -4.23 -27.74 -1.76
CA ARG A 136 -3.60 -26.53 -2.30
C ARG A 136 -4.07 -25.26 -1.58
N MET A 137 -5.34 -25.19 -1.17
CA MET A 137 -5.83 -24.06 -0.37
C MET A 137 -5.12 -23.96 0.98
N LYS A 138 -4.89 -25.08 1.68
CA LYS A 138 -4.14 -25.08 2.94
C LYS A 138 -2.70 -24.62 2.76
N GLU A 139 -2.03 -25.10 1.71
CA GLU A 139 -0.66 -24.69 1.37
C GLU A 139 -0.60 -23.19 1.05
N TYR A 140 -1.53 -22.72 0.22
CA TYR A 140 -1.65 -21.30 -0.14
C TYR A 140 -1.86 -20.41 1.10
N LEU A 141 -2.80 -20.79 1.99
CA LEU A 141 -3.06 -20.07 3.23
C LEU A 141 -1.84 -20.06 4.15
N THR A 142 -1.08 -21.15 4.20
CA THR A 142 0.15 -21.23 5.00
C THR A 142 1.22 -20.28 4.45
N LYS A 143 1.39 -20.23 3.11
CA LYS A 143 2.29 -19.31 2.42
C LYS A 143 1.93 -17.84 2.76
N ILE A 144 0.68 -17.45 2.55
CA ILE A 144 0.30 -16.04 2.71
C ILE A 144 0.28 -15.56 4.17
N ARG A 145 0.05 -16.45 5.14
CA ARG A 145 0.17 -16.10 6.57
C ARG A 145 1.59 -15.68 6.93
N LYS A 146 2.60 -16.36 6.40
CA LYS A 146 4.01 -15.99 6.61
C LYS A 146 4.38 -14.62 6.03
N ASN A 147 3.64 -14.14 5.04
CA ASN A 147 3.91 -12.83 4.43
C ASN A 147 3.43 -11.66 5.31
N ILE A 148 2.63 -11.91 6.33
CA ILE A 148 2.03 -10.90 7.21
C ILE A 148 2.46 -11.03 8.67
N GLU A 149 3.35 -11.97 9.00
CA GLU A 149 4.05 -12.09 10.29
C GLU A 149 5.24 -11.12 10.33
#